data_919fc6c8751597eb7d12ef35359628e7
#
_entry.id   919fc6c8751597eb7d12ef35359628e7
#
_cell.length_a   1.000
_cell.length_b   1.000
_cell.length_c   1.000
_cell.angle_alpha   90.00
_cell.angle_beta   90.00
_cell.angle_gamma   90.00
#
_symmetry.space_group_name_H-M   'P 1'
#
loop_
_entity.id
_entity.type
_entity.pdbx_description
1 polymer ?
#
loop_
_entity_poly.entity_id
_entity_poly.type
_entity_poly.pdbx_seq_one_letter_code
_entity_poly.pdbx_strand_id
1 'polypeptide(L)'
;QALRWVGMRTVAALGDFAPILIRAGTFGPHGDVMVSPLHRVLIRDSLAELLFGEAEVLVAAKDLVNDRSVTQRNGGEVTYVHLMFDKHQVVFSDGLATESFLPGPQTVKSMEAEAVDEICAIFPELDPYTGDGYSPAARRMLKGYEATLWRTAQAAA
;
A
#
# COMPACT_ATOMS: atom_id res chain seq x y z
N GLN A 1 6.34 17.56 -1.92
CA GLN A 1 7.54 17.04 -2.57
C GLN A 1 7.30 16.84 -4.07
N ALA A 2 8.39 16.90 -4.83
CA ALA A 2 8.33 16.66 -6.26
C ALA A 2 8.21 15.17 -6.57
N LEU A 3 7.31 14.84 -7.47
CA LEU A 3 7.16 13.48 -7.99
C LEU A 3 8.41 13.12 -8.82
N ARG A 4 9.02 11.97 -8.55
CA ARG A 4 10.24 11.53 -9.20
C ARG A 4 10.01 10.46 -10.26
N TRP A 5 9.00 9.62 -10.07
CA TRP A 5 8.68 8.56 -11.01
C TRP A 5 7.21 8.19 -10.94
N VAL A 6 6.63 7.88 -12.10
CA VAL A 6 5.28 7.34 -12.24
C VAL A 6 5.37 6.06 -13.05
N GLY A 7 4.88 4.96 -12.50
CA GLY A 7 4.76 3.70 -13.20
C GLY A 7 3.31 3.31 -13.40
N MET A 8 3.02 2.66 -14.52
CA MET A 8 1.70 2.12 -14.79
C MET A 8 1.83 0.70 -15.33
N ARG A 9 0.95 -0.18 -14.88
CA ARG A 9 0.88 -1.55 -15.36
C ARG A 9 -0.55 -2.03 -15.43
N THR A 10 -0.95 -2.56 -16.58
CA THR A 10 -2.27 -3.19 -16.77
C THR A 10 -2.11 -4.70 -16.71
N VAL A 11 -2.89 -5.34 -15.86
CA VAL A 11 -2.86 -6.79 -15.64
C VAL A 11 -4.28 -7.35 -15.54
N ALA A 12 -4.41 -8.65 -15.75
CA ALA A 12 -5.66 -9.35 -15.46
C ALA A 12 -5.93 -9.31 -13.95
N ALA A 13 -7.14 -8.95 -13.57
CA ALA A 13 -7.56 -8.85 -12.16
C ALA A 13 -7.90 -10.23 -11.60
N LEU A 14 -6.87 -11.06 -11.41
CA LEU A 14 -6.99 -12.44 -10.94
C LEU A 14 -5.94 -12.73 -9.87
N GLY A 15 -6.33 -13.47 -8.83
CA GLY A 15 -5.43 -13.90 -7.76
C GLY A 15 -4.74 -12.73 -7.07
N ASP A 16 -3.42 -12.78 -6.99
CA ASP A 16 -2.61 -11.74 -6.33
C ASP A 16 -2.62 -10.39 -7.05
N PHE A 17 -3.12 -10.34 -8.30
CA PHE A 17 -3.27 -9.11 -9.06
C PHE A 17 -4.69 -8.53 -9.00
N ALA A 18 -5.63 -9.22 -8.38
CA ALA A 18 -6.98 -8.71 -8.21
C ALA A 18 -7.01 -7.56 -7.19
N PRO A 19 -7.58 -6.39 -7.55
CA PRO A 19 -7.56 -5.23 -6.67
C PRO A 19 -8.44 -5.41 -5.44
N ILE A 20 -8.12 -4.64 -4.41
CA ILE A 20 -8.94 -4.49 -3.21
C ILE A 20 -9.76 -3.21 -3.35
N LEU A 21 -11.07 -3.34 -3.26
CA LEU A 21 -11.99 -2.20 -3.21
C LEU A 21 -12.21 -1.82 -1.75
N ILE A 22 -11.91 -0.57 -1.44
CA ILE A 22 -12.18 0.06 -0.14
C ILE A 22 -13.33 1.03 -0.35
N ARG A 23 -14.49 0.74 0.22
CA ARG A 23 -15.68 1.57 0.03
C ARG A 23 -15.55 2.89 0.75
N ALA A 24 -16.23 3.89 0.18
CA ALA A 24 -16.31 5.24 0.75
C ALA A 24 -16.65 5.19 2.24
N GLY A 25 -15.94 6.00 3.03
CA GLY A 25 -16.22 6.14 4.44
C GLY A 25 -15.71 5.03 5.35
N THR A 26 -15.01 4.02 4.82
CA THR A 26 -14.50 2.90 5.64
C THR A 26 -13.47 3.35 6.67
N PHE A 27 -12.57 4.24 6.28
CA PHE A 27 -11.46 4.73 7.13
C PHE A 27 -11.48 6.25 7.29
N GLY A 28 -12.66 6.86 7.21
CA GLY A 28 -12.84 8.29 7.32
C GLY A 28 -13.54 8.90 6.11
N PRO A 29 -13.50 10.22 5.92
CA PRO A 29 -14.19 10.88 4.82
C PRO A 29 -13.40 10.74 3.51
N HIS A 30 -13.62 9.64 2.82
CA HIS A 30 -13.02 9.36 1.50
C HIS A 30 -14.05 8.71 0.57
N GLY A 31 -13.77 8.71 -0.74
CA GLY A 31 -14.56 7.99 -1.74
C GLY A 31 -14.17 6.52 -1.85
N ASP A 32 -14.78 5.82 -2.81
CA ASP A 32 -14.38 4.45 -3.15
C ASP A 32 -12.98 4.47 -3.75
N VAL A 33 -12.10 3.58 -3.29
CA VAL A 33 -10.72 3.48 -3.76
C VAL A 33 -10.40 2.02 -4.08
N MET A 34 -9.76 1.79 -5.23
CA MET A 34 -9.19 0.50 -5.58
C MET A 34 -7.69 0.56 -5.53
N VAL A 35 -7.08 -0.39 -4.84
CA VAL A 35 -5.63 -0.49 -4.69
C VAL A 35 -5.17 -1.93 -4.89
N SER A 36 -3.89 -2.13 -5.17
CA SER A 36 -3.33 -3.48 -5.22
C SER A 36 -3.32 -4.10 -3.83
N PRO A 37 -3.31 -5.45 -3.73
CA PRO A 37 -3.35 -6.12 -2.42
C PRO A 37 -2.21 -5.74 -1.47
N LEU A 38 -1.02 -5.46 -1.99
CA LEU A 38 0.14 -5.09 -1.19
C LEU A 38 0.24 -3.58 -0.92
N HIS A 39 -0.58 -2.76 -1.56
CA HIS A 39 -0.59 -1.32 -1.34
C HIS A 39 -1.10 -1.03 0.06
N ARG A 40 -0.33 -0.25 0.82
CA ARG A 40 -0.65 0.01 2.23
C ARG A 40 -1.50 1.25 2.39
N VAL A 41 -2.43 1.15 3.32
CA VAL A 41 -3.35 2.20 3.73
C VAL A 41 -2.92 2.71 5.11
N LEU A 42 -2.96 4.02 5.29
CA LEU A 42 -2.69 4.62 6.60
C LEU A 42 -3.90 4.42 7.50
N ILE A 43 -3.67 3.79 8.63
CA ILE A 43 -4.68 3.61 9.67
C ILE A 43 -4.28 4.48 10.86
N ARG A 44 -5.21 5.36 11.26
CA ARG A 44 -5.08 6.17 12.47
C ARG A 44 -6.09 5.67 13.47
N ASP A 45 -5.62 5.06 14.55
CA ASP A 45 -6.48 4.40 15.50
C ASP A 45 -5.82 4.34 16.88
N SER A 46 -6.59 4.65 17.92
CA SER A 46 -6.12 4.58 19.30
C SER A 46 -5.76 3.16 19.72
N LEU A 47 -6.43 2.16 19.17
CA LEU A 47 -6.13 0.76 19.45
C LEU A 47 -4.77 0.35 18.86
N ALA A 48 -4.43 0.85 17.67
CA ALA A 48 -3.11 0.65 17.08
C ALA A 48 -2.02 1.27 17.95
N GLU A 49 -2.28 2.44 18.51
CA GLU A 49 -1.35 3.10 19.44
C GLU A 49 -1.15 2.26 20.70
N LEU A 50 -2.23 1.70 21.25
CA LEU A 50 -2.16 0.84 22.41
C LEU A 50 -1.36 -0.44 22.15
N LEU A 51 -1.58 -1.07 20.99
CA LEU A 51 -0.95 -2.36 20.67
C LEU A 51 0.49 -2.22 20.17
N PHE A 52 0.80 -1.17 19.45
CA PHE A 52 2.08 -1.04 18.72
C PHE A 52 2.89 0.20 19.09
N GLY A 53 2.36 1.07 19.93
CA GLY A 53 3.02 2.30 20.34
C GLY A 53 3.00 3.40 19.27
N GLU A 54 2.23 3.24 18.19
CA GLU A 54 2.15 4.18 17.08
C GLU A 54 0.69 4.50 16.78
N ALA A 55 0.34 5.79 16.79
CA ALA A 55 -1.01 6.25 16.48
C ALA A 55 -1.38 6.08 15.01
N GLU A 56 -0.39 6.10 14.14
CA GLU A 56 -0.53 5.91 12.69
C GLU A 56 0.33 4.76 12.24
N VAL A 57 -0.27 3.82 11.52
CA VAL A 57 0.42 2.64 10.97
C VAL A 57 -0.01 2.41 9.54
N LEU A 58 0.83 1.73 8.75
CA LEU A 58 0.53 1.33 7.38
C LEU A 58 0.17 -0.14 7.36
N VAL A 59 -0.97 -0.47 6.78
CA VAL A 59 -1.51 -1.82 6.69
C VAL A 59 -1.77 -2.18 5.24
N ALA A 60 -1.27 -3.32 4.78
CA ALA A 60 -1.51 -3.79 3.42
C ALA A 60 -3.03 -3.99 3.20
N ALA A 61 -3.52 -3.55 2.05
CA ALA A 61 -4.95 -3.61 1.74
C ALA A 61 -5.51 -5.03 1.86
N LYS A 62 -4.74 -6.04 1.46
CA LYS A 62 -5.15 -7.45 1.59
C LYS A 62 -5.44 -7.86 3.03
N ASP A 63 -4.76 -7.24 3.99
CA ASP A 63 -4.93 -7.53 5.41
C ASP A 63 -6.13 -6.79 6.02
N LEU A 64 -6.77 -5.90 5.25
CA LEU A 64 -7.96 -5.16 5.64
C LEU A 64 -9.26 -5.76 5.12
N VAL A 65 -9.19 -6.78 4.27
CA VAL A 65 -10.36 -7.43 3.67
C VAL A 65 -11.27 -7.97 4.78
N ASN A 66 -12.53 -7.55 4.74
CA ASN A 66 -13.56 -7.96 5.70
C ASN A 66 -14.82 -8.50 5.02
N ASP A 67 -14.80 -8.61 3.68
CA ASP A 67 -15.90 -9.07 2.82
C ASP A 67 -17.18 -8.21 2.92
N ARG A 68 -17.05 -6.97 3.39
CA ARG A 68 -18.13 -5.97 3.50
C ARG A 68 -17.70 -4.66 2.85
N SER A 69 -16.99 -3.83 3.60
CA SER A 69 -16.50 -2.53 3.13
C SER A 69 -15.14 -2.62 2.44
N VAL A 70 -14.40 -3.69 2.66
CA VAL A 70 -13.13 -3.97 2.01
C VAL A 70 -13.21 -5.36 1.37
N THR A 71 -13.21 -5.40 0.04
CA THR A 71 -13.43 -6.63 -0.71
C THR A 71 -12.41 -6.77 -1.83
N GLN A 72 -12.05 -8.01 -2.16
CA GLN A 72 -11.24 -8.28 -3.34
C GLN A 72 -12.14 -8.42 -4.57
N ARG A 73 -11.75 -7.77 -5.66
CA ARG A 73 -12.52 -7.74 -6.92
C ARG A 73 -11.78 -8.48 -8.02
N ASN A 74 -12.30 -9.67 -8.39
CA ASN A 74 -11.77 -10.45 -9.48
C ASN A 74 -12.53 -10.16 -10.77
N GLY A 75 -11.85 -10.28 -11.90
CA GLY A 75 -12.42 -10.19 -13.24
C GLY A 75 -12.00 -8.94 -13.99
N GLY A 76 -11.91 -9.09 -15.32
CA GLY A 76 -11.48 -8.02 -16.21
C GLY A 76 -10.00 -7.68 -16.05
N GLU A 77 -9.67 -6.46 -16.40
CA GLU A 77 -8.33 -5.91 -16.28
C GLU A 77 -8.31 -4.77 -15.28
N VAL A 78 -7.14 -4.54 -14.68
CA VAL A 78 -6.90 -3.41 -13.79
C VAL A 78 -5.59 -2.73 -14.17
N THR A 79 -5.56 -1.40 -14.11
CA THR A 79 -4.33 -0.62 -14.30
C THR A 79 -3.90 -0.06 -12.95
N TYR A 80 -2.73 -0.49 -12.49
CA TYR A 80 -2.11 0.03 -11.28
C TYR A 80 -1.19 1.19 -11.62
N VAL A 81 -1.25 2.25 -10.80
CA VAL A 81 -0.40 3.43 -10.92
C VAL A 81 0.46 3.52 -9.66
N HIS A 82 1.77 3.65 -9.85
CA HIS A 82 2.71 3.83 -8.75
C HIS A 82 3.32 5.23 -8.82
N LEU A 83 3.34 5.92 -7.69
CA LEU A 83 3.95 7.24 -7.55
C LEU A 83 5.14 7.14 -6.61
N MET A 84 6.30 7.65 -7.04
CA MET A 84 7.52 7.60 -6.25
C MET A 84 8.11 9.00 -6.07
N PHE A 85 8.52 9.29 -4.85
CA PHE A 85 9.12 10.55 -4.42
C PHE A 85 10.55 10.29 -3.93
N ASP A 86 11.27 11.34 -3.53
CA ASP A 86 12.61 11.18 -2.95
C ASP A 86 12.60 10.35 -1.66
N LYS A 87 11.48 10.43 -0.94
CA LYS A 87 11.26 9.66 0.29
C LYS A 87 9.88 9.03 0.23
N HIS A 88 9.71 7.92 0.91
CA HIS A 88 8.40 7.31 1.11
C HIS A 88 7.45 8.31 1.77
N GLN A 89 6.26 8.48 1.20
CA GLN A 89 5.29 9.49 1.60
C GLN A 89 3.92 8.87 1.83
N VAL A 90 3.13 9.55 2.64
CA VAL A 90 1.68 9.36 2.69
C VAL A 90 1.08 10.26 1.62
N VAL A 91 0.25 9.68 0.77
CA VAL A 91 -0.46 10.37 -0.31
C VAL A 91 -1.96 10.10 -0.19
N PHE A 92 -2.78 10.96 -0.78
CA PHE A 92 -4.23 10.82 -0.69
C PHE A 92 -4.79 10.39 -2.03
N SER A 93 -5.54 9.27 -2.02
CA SER A 93 -6.29 8.76 -3.16
C SER A 93 -7.77 8.91 -2.86
N ASP A 94 -8.43 9.83 -3.53
CA ASP A 94 -9.84 10.17 -3.31
C ASP A 94 -10.17 10.38 -1.81
N GLY A 95 -9.28 11.09 -1.12
CA GLY A 95 -9.39 11.40 0.30
C GLY A 95 -8.87 10.32 1.25
N LEU A 96 -8.56 9.13 0.76
CA LEU A 96 -7.97 8.05 1.57
C LEU A 96 -6.46 8.19 1.64
N ALA A 97 -5.91 8.20 2.85
CA ALA A 97 -4.47 8.23 3.06
C ALA A 97 -3.86 6.87 2.74
N THR A 98 -2.94 6.84 1.80
CA THR A 98 -2.24 5.63 1.35
C THR A 98 -0.74 5.91 1.26
N GLU A 99 0.04 4.90 0.92
CA GLU A 99 1.49 5.07 0.73
C GLU A 99 1.84 5.42 -0.71
N SER A 100 2.94 6.15 -0.90
CA SER A 100 3.65 6.21 -2.17
C SER A 100 4.41 4.89 -2.40
N PHE A 101 5.00 4.71 -3.58
CA PHE A 101 5.77 3.50 -3.88
C PHE A 101 6.98 3.37 -2.95
N LEU A 102 7.12 2.20 -2.32
CA LEU A 102 8.27 1.83 -1.50
C LEU A 102 8.92 0.60 -2.13
N PRO A 103 10.13 0.74 -2.72
CA PRO A 103 10.83 -0.39 -3.31
C PRO A 103 11.15 -1.47 -2.27
N GLY A 104 11.02 -2.72 -2.66
CA GLY A 104 11.34 -3.86 -1.80
C GLY A 104 11.17 -5.18 -2.55
N PRO A 105 11.49 -6.32 -1.93
CA PRO A 105 11.53 -7.61 -2.61
C PRO A 105 10.22 -8.01 -3.27
N GLN A 106 9.09 -7.76 -2.60
CA GLN A 106 7.78 -8.17 -3.11
C GLN A 106 7.28 -7.27 -4.24
N THR A 107 7.58 -5.98 -4.18
CA THR A 107 7.16 -5.02 -5.21
C THR A 107 7.94 -5.20 -6.50
N VAL A 108 9.24 -5.48 -6.40
CA VAL A 108 10.10 -5.70 -7.59
C VAL A 108 9.69 -6.94 -8.35
N LYS A 109 9.29 -8.02 -7.67
CA LYS A 109 8.82 -9.25 -8.30
C LYS A 109 7.59 -9.06 -9.16
N SER A 110 6.76 -8.08 -8.83
CA SER A 110 5.52 -7.79 -9.56
C SER A 110 5.69 -6.71 -10.64
N MET A 111 6.88 -6.13 -10.77
CA MET A 111 7.17 -5.07 -11.73
C MET A 111 7.86 -5.61 -12.97
N GLU A 112 7.65 -4.91 -14.10
CA GLU A 112 8.39 -5.17 -15.31
C GLU A 112 9.85 -4.70 -15.16
N ALA A 113 10.79 -5.42 -15.82
CA ALA A 113 12.21 -5.12 -15.72
C ALA A 113 12.53 -3.68 -16.17
N GLU A 114 11.83 -3.17 -17.17
CA GLU A 114 12.00 -1.80 -17.65
C GLU A 114 11.68 -0.76 -16.58
N ALA A 115 10.62 -0.98 -15.80
CA ALA A 115 10.23 -0.09 -14.71
C ALA A 115 11.28 -0.10 -13.59
N VAL A 116 11.84 -1.26 -13.28
CA VAL A 116 12.94 -1.38 -12.31
C VAL A 116 14.16 -0.61 -12.79
N ASP A 117 14.52 -0.75 -14.06
CA ASP A 117 15.64 -0.02 -14.66
C ASP A 117 15.45 1.50 -14.61
N GLU A 118 14.25 1.98 -14.90
CA GLU A 118 13.92 3.41 -14.80
C GLU A 118 14.12 3.94 -13.37
N ILE A 119 13.62 3.21 -12.38
CA ILE A 119 13.76 3.58 -10.97
C ILE A 119 15.23 3.61 -10.56
N CYS A 120 16.02 2.62 -10.93
CA CYS A 120 17.43 2.55 -10.61
C CYS A 120 18.24 3.65 -11.30
N ALA A 121 17.82 4.12 -12.47
CA ALA A 121 18.45 5.25 -13.14
C ALA A 121 18.22 6.56 -12.38
N ILE A 122 17.04 6.74 -11.76
CA ILE A 122 16.71 7.91 -10.95
C ILE A 122 17.36 7.83 -9.57
N PHE A 123 17.41 6.64 -8.99
CA PHE A 123 17.95 6.37 -7.66
C PHE A 123 19.12 5.38 -7.76
N PRO A 124 20.33 5.84 -8.13
CA PRO A 124 21.48 4.92 -8.40
C PRO A 124 21.94 4.12 -7.19
N GLU A 125 21.67 4.60 -5.97
CA GLU A 125 22.07 3.92 -4.73
C GLU A 125 21.06 2.89 -4.27
N LEU A 126 19.91 2.80 -4.95
CA LEU A 126 18.85 1.87 -4.59
C LEU A 126 19.21 0.45 -5.00
N ASP A 127 19.10 -0.48 -4.05
CA ASP A 127 19.04 -1.91 -4.34
C ASP A 127 17.56 -2.28 -4.54
N PRO A 128 17.11 -2.58 -5.77
CA PRO A 128 15.71 -2.87 -6.01
C PRO A 128 15.23 -4.16 -5.36
N TYR A 129 16.13 -5.08 -5.05
CA TYR A 129 15.78 -6.37 -4.46
C TYR A 129 15.55 -6.28 -2.96
N THR A 130 16.23 -5.39 -2.26
CA THR A 130 16.12 -5.24 -0.81
C THR A 130 15.41 -3.96 -0.39
N GLY A 131 15.37 -2.95 -1.25
CA GLY A 131 14.92 -1.62 -0.93
C GLY A 131 15.96 -0.74 -0.24
N ASP A 132 17.15 -1.26 0.01
CA ASP A 132 18.24 -0.49 0.61
C ASP A 132 18.67 0.67 -0.29
N GLY A 133 19.07 1.78 0.31
CA GLY A 133 19.48 2.98 -0.42
C GLY A 133 18.33 3.94 -0.76
N TYR A 134 17.11 3.60 -0.35
CA TYR A 134 15.97 4.50 -0.36
C TYR A 134 15.62 4.93 1.07
N SER A 135 14.62 5.78 1.24
CA SER A 135 14.21 6.26 2.57
C SER A 135 13.58 5.16 3.42
N PRO A 136 13.58 5.29 4.75
CA PRO A 136 12.74 4.45 5.59
C PRO A 136 11.26 4.63 5.26
N ALA A 137 10.43 3.68 5.68
CA ALA A 137 8.99 3.81 5.56
C ALA A 137 8.49 5.06 6.31
N ALA A 138 7.50 5.76 5.74
CA ALA A 138 6.93 6.99 6.31
C ALA A 138 6.26 6.74 7.66
N ARG A 139 5.73 5.52 7.86
CA ARG A 139 5.13 5.06 9.12
C ARG A 139 5.49 3.58 9.31
N ARG A 140 5.28 3.07 10.52
CA ARG A 140 5.43 1.65 10.82
C ARG A 140 4.50 0.83 9.94
N MET A 141 5.05 -0.17 9.27
CA MET A 141 4.29 -1.12 8.46
C MET A 141 3.95 -2.34 9.31
N LEU A 142 2.65 -2.63 9.47
CA LEU A 142 2.23 -3.82 10.19
C LEU A 142 2.48 -5.07 9.34
N LYS A 143 2.97 -6.11 9.97
CA LYS A 143 3.02 -7.46 9.39
C LYS A 143 1.62 -8.08 9.42
N GLY A 144 1.39 -9.09 8.59
CA GLY A 144 0.07 -9.72 8.49
C GLY A 144 -0.50 -10.17 9.84
N TYR A 145 0.33 -10.80 10.70
CA TYR A 145 -0.12 -11.23 12.03
C TYR A 145 -0.42 -10.06 12.97
N GLU A 146 0.28 -8.95 12.83
CA GLU A 146 0.01 -7.73 13.60
C GLU A 146 -1.32 -7.10 13.18
N ALA A 147 -1.59 -7.05 11.87
CA ALA A 147 -2.86 -6.57 11.34
C ALA A 147 -4.03 -7.46 11.81
N THR A 148 -3.85 -8.78 11.86
CA THR A 148 -4.84 -9.71 12.39
C THR A 148 -5.11 -9.45 13.86
N LEU A 149 -4.07 -9.22 14.65
CA LEU A 149 -4.20 -8.89 16.06
C LEU A 149 -5.02 -7.60 16.27
N TRP A 150 -4.71 -6.57 15.53
CA TRP A 150 -5.42 -5.30 15.58
C TRP A 150 -6.90 -5.46 15.22
N ARG A 151 -7.19 -6.16 14.12
CA ARG A 151 -8.57 -6.40 13.68
C ARG A 151 -9.37 -7.22 14.69
N THR A 152 -8.76 -8.24 15.27
CA THR A 152 -9.39 -9.05 16.32
C THR A 152 -9.70 -8.21 17.56
N ALA A 153 -8.77 -7.37 17.98
CA ALA A 153 -8.96 -6.47 19.11
C ALA A 153 -10.06 -5.42 18.81
N GLN A 154 -10.12 -4.90 17.59
CA GLN A 154 -11.20 -3.99 17.16
C GLN A 154 -12.57 -4.63 17.28
N ALA A 155 -12.72 -5.87 16.84
CA ALA A 155 -13.99 -6.59 16.89
C ALA A 155 -14.43 -6.89 18.32
N ALA A 156 -13.50 -6.99 19.27
CA ALA A 156 -13.77 -7.26 20.68
C ALA A 156 -14.05 -5.98 21.49
N ALA A 157 -13.76 -4.82 20.92
CA ALA A 157 -13.94 -3.54 21.62
C ALA A 157 -15.39 -3.07 21.65
#